data_9075b50591c80ff3668ef4f5cdfea904
#
_entry.id   9075b50591c80ff3668ef4f5cdfea904
#
_cell.length_a   1.000
_cell.length_b   1.000
_cell.length_c   1.000
_cell.angle_alpha   90.00
_cell.angle_beta   90.00
_cell.angle_gamma   90.00
#
_symmetry.space_group_name_H-M   'P 1'
#
loop_
_entity.id
_entity.type
_entity.pdbx_description
1 polymer ?
#
loop_
_entity_poly.entity_id
_entity_poly.type
_entity_poly.pdbx_seq_one_letter_code
_entity_poly.pdbx_strand_id
1 'polypeptide(L)'
;MNVLKPHLRISIQTLLDRGATQREIERFTGVDRKTIRRYQRNSNSPGVATGSESRASQIPPPWPPAPDSAAACEATQVTPSACEPYRAWIEAQVGLGRNAVSIYQDLVEAHGFTHAYNSVKRFVAGLKARVPERFDVLEFLPGEEGQVDYGQGALTLYRPGKYRRPYLFVMTLKFSGKSFRKVVWKTSQEIWAQLHEEAFRAFGGSTKYVVLDNLKEGVIRPDIYAPELNALYTAMLTHYGVVADPCRVRDPNRKGTVENAIQHTQTTALKGRKFESIEAQNTWLAHWEERWAALRIHGRKKRQVLEMYREEQPHLRALPLEGFRYFKQVTRTVDDAGLVQVEGSYYAALPAALYSEVTVRVFDKDIEILDATGQVLRRHGKATGKGTFKMDNTDRIFNPSRESARLLAKAERLGPHAAAFARELFARLGRPGQRALYGLANLARHYPCNDIEAVCARLLDAHCFSYAALKRALERKVAGAKAKAQVTNLTQSGSHIRELTEYQLFWETHSQIYPKEDSDGNVYN
;
A
#
# COMPACT_ATOMS: atom_id res chain seq x y z
N MET A 1 20.09 -6.89 -1.58
CA MET A 1 19.20 -7.58 -2.54
C MET A 1 18.16 -6.59 -3.00
N ASN A 2 18.02 -6.36 -4.33
CA ASN A 2 16.93 -5.51 -4.83
C ASN A 2 15.60 -6.26 -4.64
N VAL A 3 14.83 -5.85 -3.66
CA VAL A 3 13.48 -6.35 -3.41
C VAL A 3 12.54 -5.61 -4.36
N LEU A 4 11.77 -6.34 -5.16
CA LEU A 4 10.75 -5.74 -6.03
C LEU A 4 9.74 -4.95 -5.21
N LYS A 5 9.29 -3.82 -5.75
CA LYS A 5 8.22 -3.02 -5.14
C LYS A 5 6.96 -3.89 -4.92
N PRO A 6 6.23 -3.73 -3.81
CA PRO A 6 5.10 -4.60 -3.45
C PRO A 6 4.06 -4.77 -4.55
N HIS A 7 3.69 -3.69 -5.25
CA HIS A 7 2.70 -3.74 -6.34
C HIS A 7 3.15 -4.60 -7.53
N LEU A 8 4.45 -4.52 -7.94
CA LEU A 8 4.99 -5.36 -9.02
C LEU A 8 4.98 -6.84 -8.63
N ARG A 9 5.27 -7.15 -7.37
CA ARG A 9 5.20 -8.51 -6.84
C ARG A 9 3.78 -9.06 -6.91
N ILE A 10 2.78 -8.27 -6.49
CA ILE A 10 1.36 -8.63 -6.55
C ILE A 10 0.94 -8.84 -8.02
N SER A 11 1.29 -7.92 -8.92
CA SER A 11 0.96 -8.04 -10.34
C SER A 11 1.55 -9.31 -10.97
N ILE A 12 2.84 -9.62 -10.69
CA ILE A 12 3.47 -10.85 -11.17
C ILE A 12 2.74 -12.08 -10.66
N GLN A 13 2.42 -12.13 -9.36
CA GLN A 13 1.71 -13.27 -8.78
C GLN A 13 0.32 -13.45 -9.39
N THR A 14 -0.45 -12.37 -9.48
CA THR A 14 -1.79 -12.39 -10.09
C THR A 14 -1.76 -12.87 -11.55
N LEU A 15 -0.75 -12.45 -12.33
CA LEU A 15 -0.62 -12.88 -13.72
C LEU A 15 -0.17 -14.34 -13.83
N LEU A 16 0.70 -14.82 -12.94
CA LEU A 16 1.08 -16.24 -12.85
C LEU A 16 -0.13 -17.11 -12.50
N ASP A 17 -0.95 -16.70 -11.54
CA ASP A 17 -2.17 -17.42 -11.12
C ASP A 17 -3.22 -17.47 -12.25
N ARG A 18 -3.16 -16.55 -13.19
CA ARG A 18 -3.98 -16.54 -14.42
C ARG A 18 -3.36 -17.30 -15.58
N GLY A 19 -2.22 -17.96 -15.39
CA GLY A 19 -1.55 -18.73 -16.43
C GLY A 19 -0.84 -17.89 -17.50
N ALA A 20 -0.55 -16.61 -17.22
CA ALA A 20 0.19 -15.76 -18.14
C ALA A 20 1.63 -16.25 -18.32
N THR A 21 2.13 -16.20 -19.55
CA THR A 21 3.51 -16.60 -19.86
C THR A 21 4.52 -15.60 -19.27
N GLN A 22 5.73 -16.07 -18.98
CA GLN A 22 6.80 -15.19 -18.47
C GLN A 22 7.12 -14.03 -19.42
N ARG A 23 6.93 -14.21 -20.75
CA ARG A 23 7.11 -13.15 -21.76
C ARG A 23 6.04 -12.08 -21.67
N GLU A 24 4.79 -12.45 -21.43
CA GLU A 24 3.68 -11.52 -21.22
C GLU A 24 3.89 -10.72 -19.94
N ILE A 25 4.29 -11.39 -18.85
CA ILE A 25 4.55 -10.75 -17.56
C ILE A 25 5.72 -9.77 -17.66
N GLU A 26 6.81 -10.14 -18.37
CA GLU A 26 7.94 -9.24 -18.64
C GLU A 26 7.48 -8.02 -19.45
N ARG A 27 6.72 -8.22 -20.53
CA ARG A 27 6.20 -7.13 -21.36
C ARG A 27 5.32 -6.17 -20.57
N PHE A 28 4.50 -6.71 -19.68
CA PHE A 28 3.57 -5.91 -18.88
C PHE A 28 4.25 -5.19 -17.70
N THR A 29 5.09 -5.91 -16.94
CA THR A 29 5.67 -5.40 -15.69
C THR A 29 7.03 -4.72 -15.87
N GLY A 30 7.69 -4.92 -17.02
CA GLY A 30 9.08 -4.50 -17.26
C GLY A 30 10.12 -5.26 -16.40
N VAL A 31 9.69 -6.30 -15.68
CA VAL A 31 10.56 -7.09 -14.80
C VAL A 31 11.18 -8.24 -15.58
N ASP A 32 12.49 -8.41 -15.46
CA ASP A 32 13.26 -9.46 -16.12
C ASP A 32 12.73 -10.88 -15.80
N ARG A 33 12.71 -11.74 -16.83
CA ARG A 33 12.20 -13.13 -16.74
C ARG A 33 12.91 -13.97 -15.67
N LYS A 34 14.20 -13.72 -15.40
CA LYS A 34 14.94 -14.40 -14.33
C LYS A 34 14.34 -14.11 -12.96
N THR A 35 13.92 -12.88 -12.75
CA THR A 35 13.23 -12.44 -11.53
C THR A 35 11.82 -13.02 -11.46
N ILE A 36 11.05 -13.00 -12.56
CA ILE A 36 9.70 -13.60 -12.63
C ILE A 36 9.76 -15.10 -12.32
N ARG A 37 10.73 -15.85 -12.91
CA ARG A 37 10.94 -17.27 -12.65
C ARG A 37 11.26 -17.57 -11.18
N ARG A 38 11.98 -16.68 -10.51
CA ARG A 38 12.25 -16.82 -9.07
C ARG A 38 10.96 -16.72 -8.24
N TYR A 39 10.05 -15.81 -8.57
CA TYR A 39 8.76 -15.69 -7.90
C TYR A 39 7.84 -16.87 -8.21
N GLN A 40 7.85 -17.38 -9.45
CA GLN A 40 7.10 -18.58 -9.84
C GLN A 40 7.54 -19.84 -9.08
N ARG A 41 8.85 -20.01 -8.83
CA ARG A 41 9.37 -21.14 -8.04
C ARG A 41 9.00 -21.07 -6.56
N ASN A 42 8.88 -19.87 -6.00
CA ASN A 42 8.51 -19.69 -4.59
C ASN A 42 7.00 -19.88 -4.33
N SER A 43 6.16 -19.86 -5.37
CA SER A 43 4.73 -20.11 -5.27
C SER A 43 4.33 -21.58 -5.53
N ASN A 44 5.22 -22.38 -6.10
CA ASN A 44 4.97 -23.80 -6.33
C ASN A 44 5.57 -24.65 -5.23
N SER A 45 4.77 -25.01 -4.23
CA SER A 45 4.95 -26.27 -3.48
C SER A 45 4.47 -27.44 -4.36
N PRO A 46 5.01 -28.66 -4.22
CA PRO A 46 5.08 -29.65 -5.30
C PRO A 46 3.74 -30.34 -5.57
N GLY A 47 3.33 -30.34 -6.83
CA GLY A 47 2.19 -31.11 -7.34
C GLY A 47 2.35 -31.38 -8.82
N VAL A 48 2.82 -32.58 -9.14
CA VAL A 48 2.61 -33.42 -10.36
C VAL A 48 2.79 -32.78 -11.74
N ALA A 49 3.79 -33.31 -12.45
CA ALA A 49 4.04 -33.13 -13.86
C ALA A 49 2.99 -33.87 -14.72
N THR A 50 2.46 -33.20 -15.76
CA THR A 50 1.87 -33.85 -16.92
C THR A 50 2.32 -33.17 -18.20
N GLY A 51 2.57 -33.99 -19.20
CA GLY A 51 3.40 -33.80 -20.35
C GLY A 51 2.95 -32.75 -21.38
N SER A 52 3.95 -32.34 -22.12
CA SER A 52 3.86 -31.52 -23.31
C SER A 52 3.43 -32.33 -24.52
N GLU A 53 2.40 -31.90 -25.23
CA GLU A 53 2.24 -32.26 -26.64
C GLU A 53 2.44 -31.00 -27.51
N SER A 54 3.43 -31.11 -28.38
CA SER A 54 3.78 -30.14 -29.41
C SER A 54 2.74 -30.19 -30.54
N ARG A 55 2.10 -29.06 -30.85
CA ARG A 55 1.41 -28.88 -32.12
C ARG A 55 2.21 -27.96 -33.04
N ALA A 56 2.52 -28.52 -34.17
CA ALA A 56 3.19 -27.86 -35.28
C ALA A 56 2.34 -26.70 -35.84
N SER A 57 3.00 -25.58 -36.10
CA SER A 57 2.42 -24.44 -36.79
C SER A 57 2.22 -24.76 -38.27
N GLN A 58 0.96 -24.74 -38.72
CA GLN A 58 0.63 -24.73 -40.14
C GLN A 58 0.72 -23.29 -40.67
N ILE A 59 1.53 -23.13 -41.71
CA ILE A 59 1.64 -21.91 -42.52
C ILE A 59 0.41 -21.83 -43.43
N PRO A 60 -0.34 -20.72 -43.51
CA PRO A 60 -1.44 -20.57 -44.46
C PRO A 60 -0.90 -20.42 -45.90
N PRO A 61 -1.62 -20.91 -46.94
CA PRO A 61 -1.20 -20.79 -48.31
C PRO A 61 -1.26 -19.34 -48.83
N PRO A 62 -0.51 -18.99 -49.85
CA PRO A 62 -0.44 -17.62 -50.36
C PRO A 62 -1.71 -17.24 -51.13
N TRP A 63 -2.11 -16.00 -50.99
CA TRP A 63 -3.24 -15.35 -51.60
C TRP A 63 -3.12 -15.34 -53.14
N PRO A 64 -4.18 -15.54 -53.91
CA PRO A 64 -4.12 -15.42 -55.37
C PRO A 64 -3.97 -13.97 -55.82
N PRO A 65 -3.34 -13.71 -56.97
CA PRO A 65 -3.11 -12.36 -57.47
C PRO A 65 -4.43 -11.70 -57.92
N ALA A 66 -4.51 -10.39 -57.72
CA ALA A 66 -5.63 -9.57 -58.12
C ALA A 66 -5.69 -9.44 -59.66
N PRO A 67 -6.89 -9.37 -60.25
CA PRO A 67 -7.01 -9.16 -61.69
C PRO A 67 -6.64 -7.74 -62.08
N ASP A 68 -5.87 -7.62 -63.17
CA ASP A 68 -5.57 -6.37 -63.85
C ASP A 68 -6.88 -5.74 -64.40
N SER A 69 -7.20 -4.56 -63.91
CA SER A 69 -8.15 -3.66 -64.56
C SER A 69 -7.50 -2.30 -64.80
N ALA A 70 -6.88 -2.17 -65.96
CA ALA A 70 -6.58 -0.87 -66.51
C ALA A 70 -7.86 -0.19 -66.97
N ALA A 71 -8.40 0.68 -66.15
CA ALA A 71 -9.36 1.68 -66.59
C ALA A 71 -8.76 3.08 -66.38
N ALA A 72 -8.44 3.70 -67.48
CA ALA A 72 -7.94 5.07 -67.55
C ALA A 72 -8.96 6.03 -66.92
N CYS A 73 -8.67 6.59 -65.75
CA CYS A 73 -9.36 7.77 -65.24
C CYS A 73 -8.68 9.02 -65.81
N GLU A 74 -9.45 9.75 -66.59
CA GLU A 74 -9.07 11.09 -67.05
C GLU A 74 -8.67 11.96 -65.88
N ALA A 75 -7.44 12.50 -65.97
CA ALA A 75 -6.87 13.41 -64.98
C ALA A 75 -7.63 14.73 -65.00
N THR A 76 -8.44 14.98 -64.00
CA THR A 76 -8.94 16.30 -63.67
C THR A 76 -7.72 17.15 -63.36
N GLN A 77 -7.48 18.22 -64.14
CA GLN A 77 -6.39 19.17 -63.93
C GLN A 77 -6.57 19.84 -62.56
N VAL A 78 -5.82 19.39 -61.58
CA VAL A 78 -5.78 20.00 -60.27
C VAL A 78 -4.88 21.23 -60.37
N THR A 79 -5.50 22.43 -60.24
CA THR A 79 -4.74 23.68 -60.15
C THR A 79 -3.70 23.54 -59.01
N PRO A 80 -2.38 23.77 -59.30
CA PRO A 80 -1.33 23.61 -58.30
C PRO A 80 -1.57 24.57 -57.11
N SER A 81 -1.36 24.09 -55.92
CA SER A 81 -1.52 24.90 -54.69
C SER A 81 -0.54 26.05 -54.70
N ALA A 82 -0.98 27.26 -54.28
CA ALA A 82 -0.11 28.44 -54.10
C ALA A 82 1.07 28.15 -53.13
N CYS A 83 1.01 27.12 -52.34
CA CYS A 83 2.06 26.67 -51.41
C CYS A 83 3.10 25.76 -52.08
N GLU A 84 2.85 25.30 -53.32
CA GLU A 84 3.72 24.35 -54.01
C GLU A 84 5.18 24.84 -54.19
N PRO A 85 5.42 26.13 -54.55
CA PRO A 85 6.79 26.63 -54.64
C PRO A 85 7.56 26.58 -53.31
N TYR A 86 6.86 26.57 -52.19
CA TYR A 86 7.43 26.56 -50.82
C TYR A 86 7.36 25.17 -50.17
N ARG A 87 7.01 24.12 -50.91
CA ARG A 87 6.81 22.77 -50.41
C ARG A 87 7.94 22.27 -49.51
N ALA A 88 9.16 22.29 -50.00
CA ALA A 88 10.31 21.75 -49.27
C ALA A 88 10.55 22.47 -47.92
N TRP A 89 10.36 23.80 -47.95
CA TRP A 89 10.48 24.60 -46.73
C TRP A 89 9.32 24.31 -45.75
N ILE A 90 8.08 24.23 -46.24
CA ILE A 90 6.91 23.89 -45.42
C ILE A 90 7.05 22.48 -44.82
N GLU A 91 7.52 21.48 -45.59
CA GLU A 91 7.78 20.14 -45.13
C GLU A 91 8.82 20.08 -43.99
N ALA A 92 9.89 20.85 -44.12
CA ALA A 92 10.89 20.97 -43.05
C ALA A 92 10.30 21.59 -41.78
N GLN A 93 9.46 22.63 -41.89
CA GLN A 93 8.81 23.26 -40.75
C GLN A 93 7.76 22.33 -40.09
N VAL A 94 7.03 21.54 -40.89
CA VAL A 94 6.11 20.50 -40.38
C VAL A 94 6.88 19.39 -39.67
N GLY A 95 8.04 18.99 -40.18
CA GLY A 95 8.95 18.05 -39.53
C GLY A 95 9.47 18.50 -38.17
N LEU A 96 9.64 19.82 -37.99
CA LEU A 96 9.96 20.45 -36.70
C LEU A 96 8.76 20.56 -35.73
N GLY A 97 7.58 20.05 -36.12
CA GLY A 97 6.37 20.07 -35.29
C GLY A 97 5.66 21.43 -35.23
N ARG A 98 6.01 22.40 -36.09
CA ARG A 98 5.39 23.73 -36.10
C ARG A 98 3.93 23.67 -36.59
N ASN A 99 3.11 24.57 -36.07
CA ASN A 99 1.69 24.65 -36.47
C ASN A 99 1.50 25.48 -37.74
N ALA A 100 0.37 25.30 -38.44
CA ALA A 100 0.09 25.96 -39.69
C ALA A 100 0.02 27.53 -39.58
N VAL A 101 -0.29 28.07 -38.40
CA VAL A 101 -0.33 29.49 -38.15
C VAL A 101 1.08 30.08 -38.15
N SER A 102 1.99 29.45 -37.39
CA SER A 102 3.39 29.86 -37.33
C SER A 102 4.08 29.74 -38.70
N ILE A 103 3.80 28.66 -39.45
CA ILE A 103 4.30 28.45 -40.80
C ILE A 103 3.80 29.56 -41.74
N TYR A 104 2.51 29.93 -41.63
CA TYR A 104 1.93 31.04 -42.44
C TYR A 104 2.58 32.39 -42.12
N GLN A 105 2.78 32.73 -40.85
CA GLN A 105 3.44 33.95 -40.42
C GLN A 105 4.84 34.09 -41.03
N ASP A 106 5.65 33.04 -40.89
CA ASP A 106 7.01 33.05 -41.47
C ASP A 106 7.01 33.08 -42.99
N LEU A 107 6.04 32.43 -43.65
CA LEU A 107 5.89 32.52 -45.13
C LEU A 107 5.57 33.94 -45.57
N VAL A 108 4.76 34.67 -44.84
CA VAL A 108 4.43 36.06 -45.13
C VAL A 108 5.64 36.96 -44.88
N GLU A 109 6.30 36.80 -43.74
CA GLU A 109 7.42 37.68 -43.32
C GLU A 109 8.72 37.38 -44.09
N ALA A 110 9.11 36.12 -44.22
CA ALA A 110 10.40 35.77 -44.83
C ALA A 110 10.33 35.52 -46.33
N HIS A 111 9.18 35.11 -46.87
CA HIS A 111 9.03 34.70 -48.28
C HIS A 111 8.00 35.54 -49.07
N GLY A 112 7.39 36.56 -48.45
CA GLY A 112 6.45 37.45 -49.13
C GLY A 112 5.17 36.77 -49.62
N PHE A 113 4.70 35.73 -48.93
CA PHE A 113 3.52 34.93 -49.33
C PHE A 113 2.24 35.79 -49.26
N THR A 114 1.56 35.96 -50.38
CA THR A 114 0.41 36.87 -50.52
C THR A 114 -0.94 36.18 -50.43
N HIS A 115 -0.99 34.86 -50.36
CA HIS A 115 -2.24 34.10 -50.34
C HIS A 115 -2.78 33.92 -48.93
N ALA A 116 -4.09 33.58 -48.83
CA ALA A 116 -4.79 33.43 -47.56
C ALA A 116 -4.27 32.25 -46.71
N TYR A 117 -4.31 32.41 -45.38
CA TYR A 117 -3.95 31.37 -44.38
C TYR A 117 -4.58 30.00 -44.68
N ASN A 118 -5.81 29.95 -45.18
CA ASN A 118 -6.52 28.70 -45.51
C ASN A 118 -5.80 27.84 -46.56
N SER A 119 -4.97 28.43 -47.44
CA SER A 119 -4.13 27.71 -48.42
C SER A 119 -3.03 26.93 -47.68
N VAL A 120 -2.32 27.61 -46.77
CA VAL A 120 -1.27 26.96 -45.95
C VAL A 120 -1.87 25.91 -45.01
N LYS A 121 -3.00 26.22 -44.36
CA LYS A 121 -3.70 25.26 -43.49
C LYS A 121 -4.07 23.95 -44.20
N ARG A 122 -4.65 24.06 -45.42
CA ARG A 122 -5.01 22.88 -46.23
C ARG A 122 -3.77 22.14 -46.71
N PHE A 123 -2.72 22.84 -47.11
CA PHE A 123 -1.49 22.27 -47.59
C PHE A 123 -0.76 21.50 -46.47
N VAL A 124 -0.60 22.10 -45.30
CA VAL A 124 -0.03 21.45 -44.09
C VAL A 124 -0.87 20.25 -43.63
N ALA A 125 -2.19 20.36 -43.71
CA ALA A 125 -3.08 19.23 -43.39
C ALA A 125 -2.89 18.08 -44.40
N GLY A 126 -2.74 18.37 -45.68
CA GLY A 126 -2.42 17.38 -46.72
C GLY A 126 -1.06 16.73 -46.53
N LEU A 127 -0.04 17.47 -46.11
CA LEU A 127 1.29 16.91 -45.79
C LEU A 127 1.22 16.01 -44.55
N LYS A 128 0.56 16.41 -43.49
CA LYS A 128 0.34 15.59 -42.29
C LYS A 128 -0.50 14.35 -42.58
N ALA A 129 -1.47 14.43 -43.48
CA ALA A 129 -2.28 13.25 -43.90
C ALA A 129 -1.49 12.27 -44.78
N ARG A 130 -0.40 12.69 -45.45
CA ARG A 130 0.44 11.84 -46.30
C ARG A 130 1.41 10.94 -45.53
N VAL A 131 1.65 11.22 -44.26
CA VAL A 131 2.32 10.30 -43.33
C VAL A 131 1.27 9.85 -42.32
N PRO A 132 0.38 8.89 -42.68
CA PRO A 132 -0.45 8.30 -41.66
C PRO A 132 0.49 7.61 -40.66
N GLU A 133 0.46 8.04 -39.39
CA GLU A 133 1.00 7.21 -38.34
C GLU A 133 0.34 5.85 -38.50
N ARG A 134 1.15 4.79 -38.74
CA ARG A 134 0.67 3.42 -38.75
C ARG A 134 0.24 3.11 -37.33
N PHE A 135 -1.02 3.26 -37.06
CA PHE A 135 -1.61 2.71 -35.82
C PHE A 135 -1.74 1.22 -36.04
N ASP A 136 -0.91 0.46 -35.33
CA ASP A 136 -1.14 -0.96 -35.21
C ASP A 136 -2.51 -1.15 -34.56
N VAL A 137 -3.41 -1.79 -35.27
CA VAL A 137 -4.73 -2.16 -34.75
C VAL A 137 -4.48 -3.23 -33.71
N LEU A 138 -4.39 -2.83 -32.44
CA LEU A 138 -4.29 -3.78 -31.34
C LEU A 138 -5.56 -4.65 -31.33
N GLU A 139 -5.40 -5.92 -31.62
CA GLU A 139 -6.44 -6.92 -31.41
C GLU A 139 -6.37 -7.38 -29.96
N PHE A 140 -7.52 -7.35 -29.30
CA PHE A 140 -7.66 -7.76 -27.90
C PHE A 140 -8.36 -9.10 -27.86
N LEU A 141 -7.86 -10.01 -27.04
CA LEU A 141 -8.47 -11.30 -26.80
C LEU A 141 -9.71 -11.16 -25.90
N PRO A 142 -10.68 -12.07 -26.01
CA PRO A 142 -11.83 -12.09 -25.12
C PRO A 142 -11.40 -12.18 -23.65
N GLY A 143 -12.01 -11.38 -22.77
CA GLY A 143 -11.73 -11.34 -21.33
C GLY A 143 -10.37 -10.72 -20.94
N GLU A 144 -9.62 -10.19 -21.90
CA GLU A 144 -8.29 -9.65 -21.64
C GLU A 144 -8.33 -8.29 -20.95
N GLU A 145 -9.05 -7.32 -21.46
CA GLU A 145 -8.99 -5.93 -21.02
C GLU A 145 -10.39 -5.33 -20.77
N GLY A 146 -10.53 -4.68 -19.60
CA GLY A 146 -11.61 -3.76 -19.29
C GLY A 146 -11.06 -2.33 -19.15
N GLN A 147 -11.79 -1.35 -19.72
CA GLN A 147 -11.43 0.07 -19.59
C GLN A 147 -12.43 0.77 -18.69
N VAL A 148 -11.96 1.62 -17.80
CA VAL A 148 -12.80 2.31 -16.81
C VAL A 148 -12.51 3.80 -16.77
N ASP A 149 -13.58 4.60 -16.63
CA ASP A 149 -13.49 6.04 -16.46
C ASP A 149 -14.76 6.64 -15.86
N TYR A 150 -14.65 7.89 -15.38
CA TYR A 150 -15.78 8.71 -14.96
C TYR A 150 -16.18 9.73 -16.04
N GLY A 151 -17.48 9.82 -16.27
CA GLY A 151 -18.10 10.90 -17.02
C GLY A 151 -19.08 11.70 -16.15
N GLN A 152 -19.92 12.49 -16.81
CA GLN A 152 -21.02 13.21 -16.15
C GLN A 152 -22.36 12.57 -16.48
N GLY A 153 -23.20 12.37 -15.45
CA GLY A 153 -24.59 11.94 -15.58
C GLY A 153 -25.52 13.08 -16.03
N ALA A 154 -26.81 12.76 -16.19
CA ALA A 154 -27.84 13.75 -16.44
C ALA A 154 -28.18 14.57 -15.18
N LEU A 155 -28.90 15.68 -15.37
CA LEU A 155 -29.42 16.45 -14.24
C LEU A 155 -30.37 15.61 -13.41
N THR A 156 -30.05 15.43 -12.12
CA THR A 156 -30.80 14.60 -11.18
C THR A 156 -31.12 15.42 -9.93
N LEU A 157 -32.32 15.27 -9.39
CA LEU A 157 -32.74 15.94 -8.18
C LEU A 157 -31.86 15.51 -6.99
N TYR A 158 -31.12 16.45 -6.43
CA TYR A 158 -30.22 16.22 -5.30
C TYR A 158 -30.84 16.59 -3.96
N ARG A 159 -31.62 17.68 -3.97
CA ARG A 159 -32.41 18.23 -2.85
C ARG A 159 -33.69 18.84 -3.41
N PRO A 160 -34.74 19.04 -2.62
CA PRO A 160 -35.95 19.69 -3.08
C PRO A 160 -35.65 20.95 -3.90
N GLY A 161 -36.08 21.00 -5.15
CA GLY A 161 -35.88 22.10 -6.07
C GLY A 161 -34.46 22.28 -6.64
N LYS A 162 -33.46 21.45 -6.26
CA LYS A 162 -32.08 21.61 -6.73
C LYS A 162 -31.59 20.39 -7.50
N TYR A 163 -31.33 20.57 -8.79
CA TYR A 163 -30.72 19.57 -9.66
C TYR A 163 -29.19 19.66 -9.66
N ARG A 164 -28.54 18.50 -9.72
CA ARG A 164 -27.08 18.36 -9.83
C ARG A 164 -26.76 17.25 -10.82
N ARG A 165 -25.60 17.30 -11.49
CA ARG A 165 -25.07 16.18 -12.28
C ARG A 165 -24.28 15.25 -11.39
N PRO A 166 -24.66 13.95 -11.29
CA PRO A 166 -23.85 12.95 -10.60
C PRO A 166 -22.65 12.54 -11.47
N TYR A 167 -21.69 11.85 -10.88
CA TYR A 167 -20.61 11.19 -11.62
C TYR A 167 -21.12 9.92 -12.28
N LEU A 168 -20.82 9.73 -13.56
CA LEU A 168 -21.14 8.55 -14.33
C LEU A 168 -19.93 7.63 -14.41
N PHE A 169 -19.94 6.53 -13.68
CA PHE A 169 -18.95 5.47 -13.81
C PHE A 169 -19.30 4.61 -15.04
N VAL A 170 -18.30 4.34 -15.88
CA VAL A 170 -18.41 3.44 -17.02
C VAL A 170 -17.24 2.49 -17.05
N MET A 171 -17.52 1.19 -17.06
CA MET A 171 -16.54 0.15 -17.33
C MET A 171 -16.94 -0.57 -18.60
N THR A 172 -16.02 -0.70 -19.56
CA THR A 172 -16.28 -1.27 -20.89
C THR A 172 -15.29 -2.40 -21.17
N LEU A 173 -15.81 -3.57 -21.55
CA LEU A 173 -15.00 -4.69 -22.03
C LEU A 173 -14.46 -4.35 -23.43
N LYS A 174 -13.16 -4.50 -23.61
CA LYS A 174 -12.46 -4.05 -24.82
C LYS A 174 -12.80 -4.91 -26.05
N PHE A 175 -12.99 -6.20 -25.86
CA PHE A 175 -13.30 -7.12 -26.95
C PHE A 175 -14.72 -6.91 -27.48
N SER A 176 -15.75 -6.98 -26.64
CA SER A 176 -17.16 -6.89 -27.05
C SER A 176 -17.71 -5.46 -27.14
N GLY A 177 -17.15 -4.53 -26.36
CA GLY A 177 -17.72 -3.21 -26.14
C GLY A 177 -18.94 -3.20 -25.21
N LYS A 178 -19.24 -4.33 -24.53
CA LYS A 178 -20.23 -4.40 -23.45
C LYS A 178 -19.81 -3.51 -22.31
N SER A 179 -20.74 -2.76 -21.73
CA SER A 179 -20.41 -1.79 -20.69
C SER A 179 -21.32 -1.91 -19.48
N PHE A 180 -20.75 -1.66 -18.31
CA PHE A 180 -21.47 -1.40 -17.07
C PHE A 180 -21.48 0.11 -16.81
N ARG A 181 -22.65 0.65 -16.41
CA ARG A 181 -22.85 2.09 -16.18
C ARG A 181 -23.61 2.31 -14.90
N LYS A 182 -23.09 3.17 -14.04
CA LYS A 182 -23.76 3.57 -12.81
C LYS A 182 -23.42 5.01 -12.44
N VAL A 183 -24.38 5.75 -11.92
CA VAL A 183 -24.15 7.11 -11.43
C VAL A 183 -24.09 7.12 -9.91
N VAL A 184 -23.18 7.97 -9.38
CA VAL A 184 -22.95 8.18 -7.94
C VAL A 184 -22.83 9.66 -7.64
N TRP A 185 -23.22 10.09 -6.42
CA TRP A 185 -23.12 11.49 -6.00
C TRP A 185 -21.71 11.94 -5.62
N LYS A 186 -20.88 11.01 -5.18
CA LYS A 186 -19.50 11.27 -4.72
C LYS A 186 -18.56 10.23 -5.30
N THR A 187 -17.31 10.63 -5.46
CA THR A 187 -16.22 9.70 -5.76
C THR A 187 -15.41 9.50 -4.47
N SER A 188 -15.04 8.27 -4.18
CA SER A 188 -14.10 7.91 -3.11
C SER A 188 -13.43 6.59 -3.47
N GLN A 189 -12.34 6.27 -2.81
CA GLN A 189 -11.62 5.00 -3.00
C GLN A 189 -12.53 3.78 -2.77
N GLU A 190 -13.38 3.85 -1.75
CA GLU A 190 -14.34 2.79 -1.44
C GLU A 190 -15.42 2.66 -2.52
N ILE A 191 -16.04 3.78 -2.93
CA ILE A 191 -17.04 3.79 -4.01
C ILE A 191 -16.42 3.32 -5.34
N TRP A 192 -15.17 3.72 -5.63
CA TRP A 192 -14.45 3.27 -6.80
C TRP A 192 -14.28 1.75 -6.82
N ALA A 193 -13.85 1.16 -5.71
CA ALA A 193 -13.72 -0.29 -5.57
C ALA A 193 -15.07 -1.02 -5.65
N GLN A 194 -16.12 -0.48 -5.01
CA GLN A 194 -17.48 -1.02 -5.08
C GLN A 194 -18.04 -1.05 -6.50
N LEU A 195 -17.84 0.03 -7.26
CA LEU A 195 -18.31 0.10 -8.65
C LEU A 195 -17.60 -0.90 -9.56
N HIS A 196 -16.33 -1.22 -9.31
CA HIS A 196 -15.62 -2.29 -10.02
C HIS A 196 -16.19 -3.67 -9.69
N GLU A 197 -16.44 -3.95 -8.39
CA GLU A 197 -17.06 -5.20 -7.98
C GLU A 197 -18.44 -5.38 -8.62
N GLU A 198 -19.28 -4.34 -8.61
CA GLU A 198 -20.59 -4.36 -9.27
C GLU A 198 -20.47 -4.58 -10.78
N ALA A 199 -19.47 -3.97 -11.43
CA ALA A 199 -19.21 -4.18 -12.86
C ALA A 199 -18.80 -5.62 -13.15
N PHE A 200 -17.89 -6.20 -12.35
CA PHE A 200 -17.49 -7.60 -12.50
C PHE A 200 -18.67 -8.56 -12.30
N ARG A 201 -19.54 -8.28 -11.31
CA ARG A 201 -20.77 -9.06 -11.11
C ARG A 201 -21.74 -8.94 -12.29
N ALA A 202 -21.91 -7.73 -12.83
CA ALA A 202 -22.76 -7.50 -14.01
C ALA A 202 -22.22 -8.18 -15.28
N PHE A 203 -20.90 -8.32 -15.40
CA PHE A 203 -20.26 -9.08 -16.48
C PHE A 203 -20.21 -10.59 -16.21
N GLY A 204 -20.56 -11.05 -15.01
CA GLY A 204 -20.45 -12.47 -14.64
C GLY A 204 -19.02 -12.97 -14.51
N GLY A 205 -18.04 -12.07 -14.45
CA GLY A 205 -16.63 -12.40 -14.33
C GLY A 205 -15.71 -11.17 -14.40
N SER A 206 -14.42 -11.36 -14.09
CA SER A 206 -13.41 -10.30 -14.13
C SER A 206 -12.49 -10.42 -15.34
N THR A 207 -12.01 -9.28 -15.87
CA THR A 207 -11.00 -9.22 -16.92
C THR A 207 -9.59 -9.49 -16.37
N LYS A 208 -8.62 -9.78 -17.23
CA LYS A 208 -7.22 -9.95 -16.85
C LYS A 208 -6.60 -8.62 -16.46
N TYR A 209 -6.86 -7.57 -17.23
CA TYR A 209 -6.38 -6.22 -17.01
C TYR A 209 -7.53 -5.23 -16.88
N VAL A 210 -7.33 -4.20 -16.06
CA VAL A 210 -8.19 -3.01 -16.03
C VAL A 210 -7.34 -1.79 -16.33
N VAL A 211 -7.66 -1.14 -17.44
CA VAL A 211 -7.03 0.12 -17.86
C VAL A 211 -7.81 1.27 -17.26
N LEU A 212 -7.11 2.13 -16.51
CA LEU A 212 -7.68 3.28 -15.82
C LEU A 212 -6.83 4.53 -16.05
N ASP A 213 -7.43 5.70 -15.87
CA ASP A 213 -6.69 6.96 -15.80
C ASP A 213 -6.01 7.14 -14.44
N ASN A 214 -5.11 8.12 -14.37
CA ASN A 214 -4.45 8.51 -13.13
C ASN A 214 -5.42 9.24 -12.16
N LEU A 215 -6.59 8.65 -11.93
CA LEU A 215 -7.57 9.14 -10.95
C LEU A 215 -7.06 8.88 -9.53
N LYS A 216 -7.17 9.87 -8.65
CA LYS A 216 -6.71 9.78 -7.25
C LYS A 216 -7.36 8.65 -6.46
N GLU A 217 -8.54 8.21 -6.86
CA GLU A 217 -9.27 7.10 -6.28
C GLU A 217 -8.58 5.75 -6.52
N GLY A 218 -7.90 5.59 -7.67
CA GLY A 218 -7.17 4.37 -8.04
C GLY A 218 -5.66 4.50 -7.90
N VAL A 219 -5.09 5.68 -8.23
CA VAL A 219 -3.64 5.93 -8.32
C VAL A 219 -3.24 7.04 -7.35
N ILE A 220 -2.36 6.73 -6.40
CA ILE A 220 -1.85 7.71 -5.41
C ILE A 220 -0.78 8.60 -6.07
N ARG A 221 0.16 7.97 -6.78
CA ARG A 221 1.23 8.65 -7.50
C ARG A 221 1.33 8.11 -8.92
N PRO A 222 1.01 8.95 -9.93
CA PRO A 222 1.21 8.57 -11.31
C PRO A 222 2.72 8.56 -11.61
N ASP A 223 3.23 7.42 -12.03
CA ASP A 223 4.60 7.22 -12.50
C ASP A 223 4.55 6.44 -13.80
N ILE A 224 5.42 6.79 -14.77
CA ILE A 224 5.45 6.16 -16.08
C ILE A 224 5.88 4.69 -15.99
N TYR A 225 6.72 4.36 -15.00
CA TYR A 225 7.32 3.03 -14.86
C TYR A 225 6.78 2.22 -13.69
N ALA A 226 6.29 2.89 -12.63
CA ALA A 226 5.85 2.22 -11.40
C ALA A 226 4.78 3.04 -10.67
N PRO A 227 3.54 3.12 -11.18
CA PRO A 227 2.46 3.86 -10.53
C PRO A 227 2.15 3.26 -9.16
N GLU A 228 1.95 4.13 -8.17
CA GLU A 228 1.55 3.72 -6.82
C GLU A 228 0.02 3.71 -6.74
N LEU A 229 -0.54 2.50 -6.69
CA LEU A 229 -1.98 2.29 -6.58
C LEU A 229 -2.44 2.42 -5.13
N ASN A 230 -3.71 2.80 -4.95
CA ASN A 230 -4.35 2.78 -3.65
C ASN A 230 -4.40 1.36 -3.07
N ALA A 231 -4.06 1.21 -1.77
CA ALA A 231 -3.99 -0.10 -1.11
C ALA A 231 -5.34 -0.86 -1.12
N LEU A 232 -6.46 -0.16 -0.90
CA LEU A 232 -7.81 -0.74 -0.96
C LEU A 232 -8.11 -1.24 -2.37
N TYR A 233 -7.84 -0.42 -3.39
CA TYR A 233 -8.07 -0.76 -4.78
C TYR A 233 -7.19 -1.93 -5.23
N THR A 234 -5.90 -1.92 -4.86
CA THR A 234 -4.98 -3.04 -5.14
C THR A 234 -5.46 -4.34 -4.50
N ALA A 235 -5.92 -4.29 -3.24
CA ALA A 235 -6.44 -5.47 -2.55
C ALA A 235 -7.72 -6.01 -3.22
N MET A 236 -8.62 -5.11 -3.65
CA MET A 236 -9.84 -5.47 -4.37
C MET A 236 -9.51 -6.12 -5.72
N LEU A 237 -8.64 -5.53 -6.51
CA LEU A 237 -8.21 -6.12 -7.78
C LEU A 237 -7.54 -7.49 -7.60
N THR A 238 -6.70 -7.64 -6.58
CA THR A 238 -6.06 -8.91 -6.23
C THR A 238 -7.10 -9.98 -5.87
N HIS A 239 -8.12 -9.61 -5.08
CA HIS A 239 -9.22 -10.52 -4.71
C HIS A 239 -9.95 -11.07 -5.94
N TYR A 240 -10.21 -10.22 -6.93
CA TYR A 240 -10.83 -10.61 -8.19
C TYR A 240 -9.83 -11.11 -9.26
N GLY A 241 -8.55 -11.19 -8.93
CA GLY A 241 -7.49 -11.64 -9.82
C GLY A 241 -7.27 -10.74 -11.03
N VAL A 242 -7.39 -9.44 -10.86
CA VAL A 242 -7.25 -8.41 -11.90
C VAL A 242 -5.95 -7.65 -11.69
N VAL A 243 -5.31 -7.25 -12.77
CA VAL A 243 -4.14 -6.37 -12.73
C VAL A 243 -4.52 -5.00 -13.28
N ALA A 244 -4.24 -3.95 -12.49
CA ALA A 244 -4.39 -2.58 -12.95
C ALA A 244 -3.31 -2.23 -13.96
N ASP A 245 -3.71 -1.55 -15.04
CA ASP A 245 -2.82 -0.97 -16.04
C ASP A 245 -3.14 0.52 -16.18
N PRO A 246 -2.57 1.39 -15.31
CA PRO A 246 -2.78 2.82 -15.42
C PRO A 246 -2.22 3.36 -16.72
N CYS A 247 -3.02 4.19 -17.42
CA CYS A 247 -2.60 4.83 -18.67
C CYS A 247 -1.38 5.71 -18.43
N ARG A 248 -0.44 5.68 -19.38
CA ARG A 248 0.68 6.64 -19.39
C ARG A 248 0.14 8.06 -19.53
N VAL A 249 0.76 8.99 -18.84
CA VAL A 249 0.43 10.41 -18.99
C VAL A 249 0.65 10.81 -20.47
N ARG A 250 -0.40 11.34 -21.12
CA ARG A 250 -0.43 11.76 -22.52
C ARG A 250 -0.44 10.65 -23.58
N ASP A 251 -0.97 9.44 -23.25
CA ASP A 251 -1.29 8.43 -24.25
C ASP A 251 -2.81 8.33 -24.49
N PRO A 252 -3.40 9.20 -25.34
CA PRO A 252 -4.86 9.27 -25.57
C PRO A 252 -5.40 8.05 -26.32
N ASN A 253 -4.56 7.31 -27.04
CA ASN A 253 -5.02 6.21 -27.91
C ASN A 253 -5.46 4.97 -27.14
N ARG A 254 -5.00 4.81 -25.89
CA ARG A 254 -5.25 3.61 -25.10
C ARG A 254 -6.65 3.58 -24.48
N LYS A 255 -7.28 4.73 -24.25
CA LYS A 255 -8.60 4.88 -23.58
C LYS A 255 -9.80 5.05 -24.50
N GLY A 256 -9.61 5.11 -25.81
CA GLY A 256 -10.65 5.48 -26.76
C GLY A 256 -11.94 4.66 -26.68
N THR A 257 -11.94 3.45 -26.10
CA THR A 257 -13.16 2.62 -26.00
C THR A 257 -14.09 3.12 -24.90
N VAL A 258 -13.58 3.41 -23.70
CA VAL A 258 -14.40 3.91 -22.59
C VAL A 258 -14.83 5.35 -22.82
N GLU A 259 -13.98 6.19 -23.39
CA GLU A 259 -14.33 7.56 -23.76
C GLU A 259 -15.49 7.60 -24.76
N ASN A 260 -15.43 6.76 -25.81
CA ASN A 260 -16.51 6.60 -26.76
C ASN A 260 -17.79 6.07 -26.08
N ALA A 261 -17.67 5.15 -25.12
CA ALA A 261 -18.82 4.62 -24.37
C ALA A 261 -19.47 5.71 -23.49
N ILE A 262 -18.66 6.56 -22.83
CA ILE A 262 -19.13 7.70 -22.06
C ILE A 262 -19.84 8.72 -22.98
N GLN A 263 -19.21 9.12 -24.07
CA GLN A 263 -19.76 10.05 -25.02
C GLN A 263 -21.08 9.53 -25.62
N HIS A 264 -21.12 8.26 -26.03
CA HIS A 264 -22.34 7.61 -26.52
C HIS A 264 -23.45 7.61 -25.48
N THR A 265 -23.13 7.31 -24.20
CA THR A 265 -24.10 7.35 -23.10
C THR A 265 -24.66 8.76 -22.90
N GLN A 266 -23.79 9.77 -22.86
CA GLN A 266 -24.16 11.17 -22.64
C GLN A 266 -25.00 11.74 -23.79
N THR A 267 -24.65 11.39 -25.03
CA THR A 267 -25.32 11.93 -26.21
C THR A 267 -26.62 11.20 -26.57
N THR A 268 -26.76 9.94 -26.18
CA THR A 268 -27.90 9.08 -26.57
C THR A 268 -28.83 8.77 -25.38
N ALA A 269 -28.28 8.19 -24.30
CA ALA A 269 -29.10 7.76 -23.16
C ALA A 269 -29.57 8.92 -22.28
N LEU A 270 -28.70 9.93 -22.08
CA LEU A 270 -28.86 10.96 -21.06
C LEU A 270 -29.18 12.36 -21.62
N LYS A 271 -28.98 12.59 -22.92
CA LYS A 271 -29.18 13.91 -23.53
C LYS A 271 -30.62 14.38 -23.39
N GLY A 272 -30.80 15.56 -22.82
CA GLY A 272 -32.11 16.20 -22.63
C GLY A 272 -32.96 15.62 -21.49
N ARG A 273 -32.46 14.59 -20.76
CA ARG A 273 -33.20 13.96 -19.65
C ARG A 273 -32.90 14.63 -18.32
N LYS A 274 -33.92 14.59 -17.44
CA LYS A 274 -33.82 14.91 -16.03
C LYS A 274 -34.42 13.77 -15.22
N PHE A 275 -33.86 13.49 -14.05
CA PHE A 275 -34.30 12.38 -13.20
C PHE A 275 -34.69 12.89 -11.81
N GLU A 276 -35.70 12.27 -11.22
CA GLU A 276 -36.21 12.62 -9.88
C GLU A 276 -35.33 12.04 -8.77
N SER A 277 -34.56 10.99 -9.06
CA SER A 277 -33.60 10.41 -8.11
C SER A 277 -32.42 9.76 -8.84
N ILE A 278 -31.36 9.46 -8.08
CA ILE A 278 -30.18 8.77 -8.61
C ILE A 278 -30.50 7.31 -8.94
N GLU A 279 -31.40 6.70 -8.18
CA GLU A 279 -31.91 5.35 -8.39
C GLU A 279 -32.67 5.26 -9.72
N ALA A 280 -33.54 6.24 -9.99
CA ALA A 280 -34.27 6.32 -11.26
C ALA A 280 -33.31 6.44 -12.46
N GLN A 281 -32.23 7.23 -12.33
CA GLN A 281 -31.21 7.30 -13.38
C GLN A 281 -30.44 5.99 -13.54
N ASN A 282 -30.10 5.30 -12.46
CA ASN A 282 -29.42 4.01 -12.52
C ASN A 282 -30.30 2.93 -13.14
N THR A 283 -31.55 2.85 -12.76
CA THR A 283 -32.53 1.94 -13.38
C THR A 283 -32.68 2.21 -14.88
N TRP A 284 -32.75 3.47 -15.28
CA TRP A 284 -32.77 3.87 -16.68
C TRP A 284 -31.51 3.42 -17.43
N LEU A 285 -30.34 3.62 -16.86
CA LEU A 285 -29.08 3.23 -17.50
C LEU A 285 -28.97 1.71 -17.68
N ALA A 286 -29.39 0.93 -16.68
CA ALA A 286 -29.41 -0.53 -16.77
C ALA A 286 -30.37 -0.99 -17.89
N HIS A 287 -31.61 -0.48 -17.89
CA HIS A 287 -32.58 -0.78 -18.94
C HIS A 287 -32.06 -0.37 -20.33
N TRP A 288 -31.47 0.82 -20.46
CA TRP A 288 -30.91 1.30 -21.73
C TRP A 288 -29.74 0.44 -22.22
N GLU A 289 -28.88 -0.05 -21.31
CA GLU A 289 -27.78 -0.95 -21.64
C GLU A 289 -28.30 -2.25 -22.26
N GLU A 290 -29.29 -2.87 -21.63
CA GLU A 290 -29.84 -4.14 -22.07
C GLU A 290 -30.62 -4.03 -23.41
N ARG A 291 -31.47 -3.00 -23.52
CA ARG A 291 -32.38 -2.87 -24.65
C ARG A 291 -31.76 -2.22 -25.87
N TRP A 292 -30.77 -1.35 -25.69
CA TRP A 292 -30.24 -0.54 -26.80
C TRP A 292 -28.72 -0.71 -26.97
N ALA A 293 -27.93 -0.50 -25.93
CA ALA A 293 -26.47 -0.46 -26.06
C ALA A 293 -25.86 -1.83 -26.38
N ALA A 294 -26.38 -2.89 -25.75
CA ALA A 294 -25.93 -4.26 -26.00
C ALA A 294 -26.38 -4.80 -27.38
N LEU A 295 -27.52 -4.34 -27.89
CA LEU A 295 -28.05 -4.78 -29.18
C LEU A 295 -27.47 -4.00 -30.38
N ARG A 296 -26.74 -2.93 -30.16
CA ARG A 296 -26.09 -2.13 -31.20
C ARG A 296 -25.05 -2.94 -31.98
N ILE A 297 -24.84 -2.56 -33.24
CA ILE A 297 -23.74 -3.06 -34.06
C ILE A 297 -22.46 -2.28 -33.71
N HIS A 298 -21.40 -3.00 -33.38
CA HIS A 298 -20.10 -2.39 -33.10
C HIS A 298 -19.53 -1.75 -34.37
N GLY A 299 -19.18 -0.44 -34.27
CA GLY A 299 -18.83 0.36 -35.44
C GLY A 299 -17.68 -0.21 -36.30
N ARG A 300 -16.60 -0.70 -35.66
CA ARG A 300 -15.43 -1.27 -36.35
C ARG A 300 -15.62 -2.75 -36.70
N LYS A 301 -16.04 -3.58 -35.74
CA LYS A 301 -16.17 -5.04 -35.92
C LYS A 301 -17.38 -5.47 -36.71
N LYS A 302 -18.37 -4.57 -36.96
CA LYS A 302 -19.62 -4.83 -37.70
C LYS A 302 -20.40 -6.03 -37.17
N ARG A 303 -20.23 -6.35 -35.89
CA ARG A 303 -20.95 -7.41 -35.17
C ARG A 303 -21.77 -6.83 -34.03
N GLN A 304 -22.78 -7.55 -33.57
CA GLN A 304 -23.58 -7.12 -32.43
C GLN A 304 -22.79 -7.23 -31.13
N VAL A 305 -22.88 -6.21 -30.27
CA VAL A 305 -22.17 -6.18 -28.99
C VAL A 305 -22.54 -7.36 -28.10
N LEU A 306 -23.84 -7.73 -28.05
CA LEU A 306 -24.33 -8.86 -27.25
C LEU A 306 -23.77 -10.21 -27.73
N GLU A 307 -23.66 -10.42 -29.03
CA GLU A 307 -23.08 -11.64 -29.61
C GLU A 307 -21.60 -11.76 -29.22
N MET A 308 -20.85 -10.69 -29.42
CA MET A 308 -19.45 -10.65 -29.02
C MET A 308 -19.27 -10.83 -27.50
N TYR A 309 -20.19 -10.29 -26.68
CA TYR A 309 -20.16 -10.49 -25.26
C TYR A 309 -20.40 -11.94 -24.84
N ARG A 310 -21.32 -12.63 -25.48
CA ARG A 310 -21.56 -14.07 -25.24
C ARG A 310 -20.32 -14.92 -25.58
N GLU A 311 -19.56 -14.51 -26.58
CA GLU A 311 -18.28 -15.11 -26.93
C GLU A 311 -17.20 -14.78 -25.88
N GLU A 312 -17.19 -13.56 -25.33
CA GLU A 312 -16.23 -13.09 -24.34
C GLU A 312 -16.49 -13.64 -22.93
N GLN A 313 -17.75 -13.81 -22.55
CA GLN A 313 -18.15 -14.18 -21.19
C GLN A 313 -17.47 -15.45 -20.64
N PRO A 314 -17.32 -16.57 -21.41
CA PRO A 314 -16.61 -17.76 -20.93
C PRO A 314 -15.12 -17.53 -20.65
N HIS A 315 -14.52 -16.48 -21.20
CA HIS A 315 -13.11 -16.12 -21.02
C HIS A 315 -12.88 -15.17 -19.84
N LEU A 316 -13.94 -14.64 -19.25
CA LEU A 316 -13.85 -13.90 -18.00
C LEU A 316 -13.52 -14.85 -16.84
N ARG A 317 -12.70 -14.40 -15.90
CA ARG A 317 -12.40 -15.18 -14.71
C ARG A 317 -13.64 -15.27 -13.83
N ALA A 318 -13.97 -16.49 -13.37
CA ALA A 318 -15.02 -16.71 -12.39
C ALA A 318 -14.78 -15.89 -11.12
N LEU A 319 -15.83 -15.28 -10.59
CA LEU A 319 -15.75 -14.47 -9.38
C LEU A 319 -15.66 -15.36 -8.14
N PRO A 320 -14.92 -14.94 -7.10
CA PRO A 320 -14.98 -15.57 -5.79
C PRO A 320 -16.41 -15.61 -5.24
N LEU A 321 -16.74 -16.65 -4.48
CA LEU A 321 -18.05 -16.75 -3.82
C LEU A 321 -18.25 -15.64 -2.78
N GLU A 322 -17.18 -15.31 -2.05
CA GLU A 322 -17.19 -14.23 -1.08
C GLU A 322 -16.91 -12.89 -1.77
N GLY A 323 -17.69 -11.86 -1.42
CA GLY A 323 -17.46 -10.49 -1.84
C GLY A 323 -16.20 -9.92 -1.21
N PHE A 324 -15.66 -8.86 -1.82
CA PHE A 324 -14.51 -8.18 -1.26
C PHE A 324 -14.87 -7.48 0.05
N ARG A 325 -14.01 -7.62 1.05
CA ARG A 325 -14.17 -6.94 2.35
C ARG A 325 -13.48 -5.58 2.32
N TYR A 326 -14.28 -4.53 2.35
CA TYR A 326 -13.78 -3.14 2.33
C TYR A 326 -13.13 -2.77 3.66
N PHE A 327 -12.05 -2.00 3.60
CA PHE A 327 -11.32 -1.54 4.77
C PHE A 327 -10.76 -0.12 4.60
N LYS A 328 -10.53 0.54 5.70
CA LYS A 328 -9.70 1.76 5.77
C LYS A 328 -8.32 1.37 6.25
N GLN A 329 -7.28 1.82 5.55
CA GLN A 329 -5.90 1.55 5.94
C GLN A 329 -5.29 2.77 6.60
N VAL A 330 -4.66 2.56 7.75
CA VAL A 330 -3.95 3.59 8.51
C VAL A 330 -2.62 3.03 9.01
N THR A 331 -1.57 3.86 9.05
CA THR A 331 -0.30 3.50 9.68
C THR A 331 -0.34 3.95 11.13
N ARG A 332 0.16 3.12 12.05
CA ARG A 332 0.23 3.37 13.48
C ARG A 332 1.58 2.91 14.04
N THR A 333 2.04 3.59 15.07
CA THR A 333 3.21 3.17 15.84
C THR A 333 2.75 2.34 17.02
N VAL A 334 3.42 1.23 17.26
CA VAL A 334 3.22 0.38 18.44
C VAL A 334 3.76 1.12 19.66
N ASP A 335 2.95 1.27 20.71
CA ASP A 335 3.36 1.94 21.94
C ASP A 335 4.24 1.06 22.84
N ASP A 336 4.63 1.60 24.01
CA ASP A 336 5.44 0.92 25.02
C ASP A 336 4.69 -0.24 25.73
N ALA A 337 3.38 -0.33 25.57
CA ALA A 337 2.55 -1.42 26.06
C ALA A 337 2.27 -2.50 24.99
N GLY A 338 2.85 -2.36 23.79
CA GLY A 338 2.61 -3.27 22.68
C GLY A 338 1.25 -3.08 22.01
N LEU A 339 0.67 -1.88 22.14
CA LEU A 339 -0.66 -1.57 21.65
C LEU A 339 -0.60 -0.55 20.49
N VAL A 340 -1.62 -0.56 19.67
CA VAL A 340 -1.88 0.48 18.66
C VAL A 340 -3.22 1.15 18.94
N GLN A 341 -3.27 2.47 18.79
CA GLN A 341 -4.52 3.22 18.94
C GLN A 341 -5.21 3.40 17.58
N VAL A 342 -6.44 2.92 17.48
CA VAL A 342 -7.28 3.04 16.28
C VAL A 342 -8.70 3.47 16.69
N GLU A 343 -9.22 4.53 16.06
CA GLU A 343 -10.57 5.07 16.31
C GLU A 343 -10.88 5.33 17.80
N GLY A 344 -9.83 5.65 18.58
CA GLY A 344 -9.95 5.95 20.00
C GLY A 344 -9.96 4.73 20.93
N SER A 345 -9.70 3.53 20.42
CA SER A 345 -9.55 2.28 21.19
C SER A 345 -8.17 1.69 20.98
N TYR A 346 -7.73 0.78 21.85
CA TYR A 346 -6.40 0.21 21.90
C TYR A 346 -6.44 -1.28 21.59
N TYR A 347 -5.52 -1.75 20.72
CA TYR A 347 -5.46 -3.12 20.21
C TYR A 347 -4.05 -3.68 20.35
N ALA A 348 -3.93 -4.90 20.87
CA ALA A 348 -2.64 -5.57 20.99
C ALA A 348 -2.02 -5.82 19.62
N ALA A 349 -0.78 -5.36 19.44
CA ALA A 349 -0.05 -5.47 18.17
C ALA A 349 1.05 -6.56 18.18
N LEU A 350 1.29 -7.20 19.33
CA LEU A 350 2.30 -8.26 19.42
C LEU A 350 2.00 -9.40 18.42
N PRO A 351 3.02 -9.98 17.75
CA PRO A 351 4.46 -9.87 18.03
C PRO A 351 5.20 -8.70 17.36
N ALA A 352 4.50 -7.64 16.91
CA ALA A 352 5.17 -6.46 16.39
C ALA A 352 6.15 -5.86 17.42
N ALA A 353 7.29 -5.36 16.94
CA ALA A 353 8.27 -4.72 17.82
C ALA A 353 7.73 -3.41 18.41
N LEU A 354 8.09 -3.11 19.66
CA LEU A 354 7.75 -1.84 20.28
C LEU A 354 8.32 -0.66 19.46
N TYR A 355 7.56 0.41 19.35
CA TYR A 355 7.90 1.61 18.57
C TYR A 355 8.07 1.39 17.07
N SER A 356 7.76 0.18 16.55
CA SER A 356 7.71 -0.05 15.11
C SER A 356 6.44 0.51 14.49
N GLU A 357 6.51 0.87 13.22
CA GLU A 357 5.34 1.21 12.43
C GLU A 357 4.67 -0.06 11.91
N VAL A 358 3.36 -0.14 12.09
CA VAL A 358 2.50 -1.21 11.59
C VAL A 358 1.37 -0.63 10.75
N THR A 359 0.94 -1.39 9.77
CA THR A 359 -0.23 -1.06 8.97
C THR A 359 -1.47 -1.67 9.61
N VAL A 360 -2.52 -0.86 9.81
CA VAL A 360 -3.78 -1.34 10.37
C VAL A 360 -4.88 -1.21 9.32
N ARG A 361 -5.57 -2.32 9.03
CA ARG A 361 -6.78 -2.37 8.21
C ARG A 361 -8.00 -2.42 9.11
N VAL A 362 -8.85 -1.42 8.98
CA VAL A 362 -10.09 -1.29 9.75
C VAL A 362 -11.25 -1.68 8.86
N PHE A 363 -11.83 -2.84 9.13
CA PHE A 363 -13.04 -3.33 8.49
C PHE A 363 -14.29 -2.86 9.26
N ASP A 364 -15.46 -3.26 8.81
CA ASP A 364 -16.72 -2.93 9.50
C ASP A 364 -16.76 -3.53 10.92
N LYS A 365 -16.44 -4.82 11.06
CA LYS A 365 -16.54 -5.56 12.34
C LYS A 365 -15.20 -5.91 12.96
N ASP A 366 -14.12 -5.86 12.19
CA ASP A 366 -12.80 -6.35 12.59
C ASP A 366 -11.69 -5.34 12.30
N ILE A 367 -10.55 -5.57 12.92
CA ILE A 367 -9.30 -4.86 12.68
C ILE A 367 -8.20 -5.89 12.44
N GLU A 368 -7.39 -5.68 11.41
CA GLU A 368 -6.19 -6.45 11.13
C GLU A 368 -4.96 -5.57 11.28
N ILE A 369 -3.98 -6.06 12.01
CA ILE A 369 -2.68 -5.42 12.18
C ILE A 369 -1.68 -6.19 11.34
N LEU A 370 -0.96 -5.49 10.45
CA LEU A 370 -0.03 -6.06 9.49
C LEU A 370 1.37 -5.52 9.73
N ASP A 371 2.37 -6.33 9.42
CA ASP A 371 3.77 -5.89 9.39
C ASP A 371 4.11 -5.06 8.15
N ALA A 372 5.36 -4.63 8.04
CA ALA A 372 5.87 -3.89 6.89
C ALA A 372 5.86 -4.70 5.57
N THR A 373 5.76 -6.02 5.64
CA THR A 373 5.66 -6.92 4.48
C THR A 373 4.23 -7.13 4.00
N GLY A 374 3.22 -6.67 4.79
CA GLY A 374 1.81 -6.86 4.53
C GLY A 374 1.25 -8.19 5.08
N GLN A 375 2.03 -8.91 5.91
CA GLN A 375 1.57 -10.11 6.58
C GLN A 375 0.73 -9.74 7.81
N VAL A 376 -0.41 -10.42 8.00
CA VAL A 376 -1.28 -10.19 9.16
C VAL A 376 -0.61 -10.75 10.42
N LEU A 377 -0.31 -9.88 11.37
CA LEU A 377 0.21 -10.22 12.68
C LEU A 377 -0.90 -10.58 13.67
N ARG A 378 -1.95 -9.76 13.72
CA ARG A 378 -3.08 -9.93 14.65
C ARG A 378 -4.40 -9.52 14.02
N ARG A 379 -5.47 -10.16 14.52
CA ARG A 379 -6.87 -9.81 14.22
C ARG A 379 -7.63 -9.58 15.51
N HIS A 380 -8.43 -8.51 15.54
CA HIS A 380 -9.30 -8.18 16.68
C HIS A 380 -10.70 -7.83 16.20
N GLY A 381 -11.70 -8.19 16.98
CA GLY A 381 -13.04 -7.62 16.79
C GLY A 381 -13.02 -6.12 17.10
N LYS A 382 -13.65 -5.31 16.24
CA LYS A 382 -13.74 -3.86 16.42
C LYS A 382 -14.41 -3.51 17.75
N ALA A 383 -13.85 -2.56 18.47
CA ALA A 383 -14.42 -2.07 19.72
C ALA A 383 -15.67 -1.23 19.49
N THR A 384 -16.69 -1.41 20.29
CA THR A 384 -17.95 -0.66 20.19
C THR A 384 -17.89 0.74 20.81
N GLY A 385 -16.89 1.02 21.67
CA GLY A 385 -16.73 2.30 22.36
C GLY A 385 -15.29 2.78 22.39
N LYS A 386 -15.10 4.08 22.59
CA LYS A 386 -13.77 4.68 22.77
C LYS A 386 -13.16 4.29 24.10
N GLY A 387 -11.82 4.22 24.17
CA GLY A 387 -11.09 3.87 25.39
C GLY A 387 -11.09 2.38 25.72
N THR A 388 -11.62 1.53 24.84
CA THR A 388 -11.65 0.08 25.04
C THR A 388 -10.28 -0.53 24.70
N PHE A 389 -9.84 -1.49 25.53
CA PHE A 389 -8.63 -2.27 25.29
C PHE A 389 -9.00 -3.65 24.76
N LYS A 390 -8.55 -3.99 23.57
CA LYS A 390 -8.68 -5.32 22.95
C LYS A 390 -7.33 -6.02 23.02
N MET A 391 -7.15 -6.82 24.07
CA MET A 391 -5.93 -7.56 24.34
C MET A 391 -6.26 -8.81 25.15
N ASP A 392 -5.52 -9.86 24.96
CA ASP A 392 -5.57 -11.07 25.77
C ASP A 392 -4.69 -10.92 27.02
N ASN A 393 -4.91 -11.77 28.03
CA ASN A 393 -4.06 -11.74 29.23
C ASN A 393 -2.60 -12.06 28.92
N THR A 394 -2.33 -12.83 27.87
CA THR A 394 -0.98 -13.15 27.38
C THR A 394 -0.29 -11.97 26.71
N ASP A 395 -1.06 -10.99 26.22
CA ASP A 395 -0.53 -9.78 25.59
C ASP A 395 -0.13 -8.71 26.61
N ARG A 396 -0.50 -8.91 27.87
CA ARG A 396 -0.05 -8.02 28.94
C ARG A 396 1.44 -8.21 29.14
N ILE A 397 2.22 -7.54 28.31
CA ILE A 397 3.63 -7.37 28.60
C ILE A 397 3.69 -6.60 29.91
N PHE A 398 4.38 -7.19 30.85
CA PHE A 398 4.83 -6.46 32.01
C PHE A 398 5.77 -5.36 31.49
N ASN A 399 5.23 -4.20 31.22
CA ASN A 399 5.99 -3.03 30.85
C ASN A 399 5.99 -2.08 32.05
N PRO A 400 7.05 -2.15 32.91
CA PRO A 400 7.19 -1.18 33.98
C PRO A 400 7.32 0.19 33.33
N SER A 401 6.76 1.22 33.99
CA SER A 401 7.04 2.61 33.61
C SER A 401 8.56 2.79 33.48
N ARG A 402 9.04 3.75 32.70
CA ARG A 402 10.48 4.01 32.49
C ARG A 402 11.27 4.00 33.82
N GLU A 403 10.66 4.53 34.87
CA GLU A 403 11.26 4.53 36.20
C GLU A 403 11.26 3.13 36.85
N SER A 404 10.19 2.37 36.71
CA SER A 404 10.15 0.98 37.21
C SER A 404 11.13 0.11 36.46
N ALA A 405 11.30 0.28 35.14
CA ALA A 405 12.32 -0.41 34.35
C ALA A 405 13.74 -0.09 34.87
N ARG A 406 14.01 1.19 35.17
CA ARG A 406 15.27 1.62 35.76
C ARG A 406 15.53 0.99 37.13
N LEU A 407 14.50 0.87 37.96
CA LEU A 407 14.59 0.25 39.29
C LEU A 407 14.83 -1.26 39.21
N LEU A 408 14.16 -1.96 38.27
CA LEU A 408 14.39 -3.38 38.00
C LEU A 408 15.82 -3.61 37.49
N ALA A 409 16.32 -2.76 36.57
CA ALA A 409 17.69 -2.84 36.10
C ALA A 409 18.72 -2.58 37.25
N LYS A 410 18.38 -1.73 38.24
CA LYS A 410 19.19 -1.58 39.45
C LYS A 410 19.19 -2.85 40.31
N ALA A 411 18.03 -3.53 40.44
CA ALA A 411 17.94 -4.80 41.15
C ALA A 411 18.76 -5.91 40.47
N GLU A 412 18.82 -5.92 39.14
CA GLU A 412 19.65 -6.86 38.36
C GLU A 412 21.15 -6.71 38.65
N ARG A 413 21.60 -5.50 38.93
CA ARG A 413 23.01 -5.24 39.32
C ARG A 413 23.34 -5.76 40.72
N LEU A 414 22.35 -6.03 41.57
CA LEU A 414 22.55 -6.56 42.93
C LEU A 414 22.75 -8.09 42.91
N GLY A 415 22.19 -8.78 41.93
CA GLY A 415 22.31 -10.21 41.75
C GLY A 415 21.04 -10.83 41.17
N PRO A 416 21.13 -12.10 40.69
CA PRO A 416 20.00 -12.80 40.03
C PRO A 416 18.80 -13.02 40.95
N HIS A 417 19.01 -13.32 42.25
CA HIS A 417 17.88 -13.52 43.18
C HIS A 417 17.23 -12.19 43.57
N ALA A 418 17.99 -11.11 43.71
CA ALA A 418 17.46 -9.77 43.92
C ALA A 418 16.63 -9.31 42.72
N ALA A 419 17.07 -9.62 41.50
CA ALA A 419 16.32 -9.37 40.27
C ALA A 419 15.01 -10.15 40.23
N ALA A 420 15.04 -11.46 40.49
CA ALA A 420 13.87 -12.31 40.54
C ALA A 420 12.86 -11.83 41.59
N PHE A 421 13.34 -11.53 42.81
CA PHE A 421 12.53 -10.98 43.90
C PHE A 421 11.86 -9.65 43.51
N ALA A 422 12.60 -8.74 42.88
CA ALA A 422 12.10 -7.46 42.43
C ALA A 422 10.99 -7.62 41.35
N ARG A 423 11.17 -8.54 40.40
CA ARG A 423 10.18 -8.84 39.36
C ARG A 423 8.90 -9.42 39.95
N GLU A 424 9.01 -10.41 40.82
CA GLU A 424 7.86 -11.03 41.49
C GLU A 424 7.10 -10.02 42.39
N LEU A 425 7.83 -9.22 43.16
CA LEU A 425 7.25 -8.19 44.00
C LEU A 425 6.47 -7.15 43.16
N PHE A 426 7.02 -6.74 42.03
CA PHE A 426 6.35 -5.79 41.13
C PHE A 426 5.20 -6.45 40.36
N ALA A 427 5.33 -7.71 39.92
CA ALA A 427 4.24 -8.45 39.26
C ALA A 427 3.00 -8.55 40.14
N ARG A 428 3.18 -8.76 41.45
CA ARG A 428 2.08 -8.86 42.43
C ARG A 428 1.45 -7.54 42.81
N LEU A 429 2.27 -6.50 42.97
CA LEU A 429 1.82 -5.21 43.49
C LEU A 429 1.52 -4.18 42.38
N GLY A 430 2.03 -4.37 41.18
CA GLY A 430 1.93 -3.42 40.09
C GLY A 430 2.56 -2.05 40.41
N ARG A 431 1.95 -0.96 39.96
CA ARG A 431 2.43 0.42 40.23
C ARG A 431 2.70 0.75 41.73
N PRO A 432 1.87 0.34 42.69
CA PRO A 432 2.19 0.51 44.11
C PRO A 432 3.50 -0.15 44.53
N GLY A 433 3.90 -1.23 43.86
CA GLY A 433 5.17 -1.94 44.07
C GLY A 433 6.42 -1.11 43.75
N GLN A 434 6.29 -0.05 42.95
CA GLN A 434 7.40 0.85 42.63
C GLN A 434 8.07 1.42 43.89
N ARG A 435 7.30 1.74 44.94
CA ARG A 435 7.82 2.19 46.24
C ARG A 435 8.70 1.14 46.90
N ALA A 436 8.34 -0.12 46.79
CA ALA A 436 9.10 -1.25 47.32
C ALA A 436 10.41 -1.45 46.54
N LEU A 437 10.38 -1.26 45.21
CA LEU A 437 11.59 -1.27 44.39
C LEU A 437 12.57 -0.13 44.74
N TYR A 438 12.05 1.07 45.00
CA TYR A 438 12.89 2.15 45.54
C TYR A 438 13.52 1.77 46.88
N GLY A 439 12.72 1.13 47.75
CA GLY A 439 13.24 0.61 49.04
C GLY A 439 14.35 -0.41 48.83
N LEU A 440 14.19 -1.37 47.94
CA LEU A 440 15.23 -2.36 47.62
C LEU A 440 16.50 -1.67 47.08
N ALA A 441 16.36 -0.76 46.12
CA ALA A 441 17.51 0.00 45.59
C ALA A 441 18.23 0.85 46.66
N ASN A 442 17.48 1.35 47.65
CA ASN A 442 18.06 2.12 48.76
C ASN A 442 18.74 1.22 49.80
N LEU A 443 18.26 -0.01 50.02
CA LEU A 443 18.95 -0.97 50.91
C LEU A 443 20.36 -1.29 50.42
N ALA A 444 20.61 -1.25 49.12
CA ALA A 444 21.92 -1.44 48.52
C ALA A 444 22.98 -0.38 48.94
N ARG A 445 22.52 0.77 49.46
CA ARG A 445 23.41 1.81 50.01
C ARG A 445 23.86 1.50 51.44
N HIS A 446 23.15 0.64 52.15
CA HIS A 446 23.33 0.36 53.56
C HIS A 446 23.77 -1.07 53.85
N TYR A 447 23.57 -1.99 52.93
CA TYR A 447 23.88 -3.41 53.07
C TYR A 447 24.73 -3.90 51.91
N PRO A 448 25.69 -4.82 52.15
CA PRO A 448 26.45 -5.46 51.07
C PRO A 448 25.53 -6.21 50.09
N CYS A 449 25.84 -6.14 48.78
CA CYS A 449 25.04 -6.79 47.74
C CYS A 449 24.88 -8.31 47.99
N ASN A 450 25.94 -8.98 48.46
CA ASN A 450 25.90 -10.42 48.77
C ASN A 450 24.92 -10.74 49.90
N ASP A 451 24.71 -9.84 50.85
CA ASP A 451 23.76 -10.05 51.94
C ASP A 451 22.30 -9.87 51.43
N ILE A 452 22.08 -8.89 50.59
CA ILE A 452 20.77 -8.66 49.94
C ILE A 452 20.43 -9.88 49.07
N GLU A 453 21.38 -10.35 48.27
CA GLU A 453 21.21 -11.50 47.38
C GLU A 453 20.84 -12.78 48.16
N ALA A 454 21.60 -13.08 49.21
CA ALA A 454 21.34 -14.23 50.04
C ALA A 454 20.00 -14.19 50.80
N VAL A 455 19.54 -12.97 51.18
CA VAL A 455 18.25 -12.81 51.82
C VAL A 455 17.12 -12.90 50.76
N CYS A 456 17.32 -12.35 49.57
CA CYS A 456 16.35 -12.45 48.47
C CYS A 456 16.16 -13.92 48.07
N ALA A 457 17.24 -14.72 47.96
CA ALA A 457 17.15 -16.17 47.67
C ALA A 457 16.22 -16.87 48.68
N ARG A 458 16.47 -16.67 49.97
CA ARG A 458 15.63 -17.28 51.02
C ARG A 458 14.18 -16.86 51.00
N LEU A 459 13.91 -15.59 50.67
CA LEU A 459 12.54 -15.08 50.56
C LEU A 459 11.83 -15.57 49.32
N LEU A 460 12.56 -15.83 48.21
CA LEU A 460 12.04 -16.48 47.01
C LEU A 460 11.61 -17.92 47.32
N ASP A 461 12.47 -18.68 47.97
CA ASP A 461 12.19 -20.08 48.40
C ASP A 461 10.98 -20.14 49.36
N ALA A 462 10.88 -19.15 50.26
CA ALA A 462 9.75 -19.03 51.19
C ALA A 462 8.48 -18.39 50.55
N HIS A 463 8.46 -18.11 49.26
CA HIS A 463 7.38 -17.41 48.56
C HIS A 463 6.90 -16.14 49.25
N CYS A 464 7.79 -15.43 49.95
CA CYS A 464 7.49 -14.23 50.72
C CYS A 464 7.94 -12.96 49.99
N PHE A 465 7.06 -12.35 49.23
CA PHE A 465 7.35 -11.17 48.38
C PHE A 465 6.92 -9.86 49.09
N SER A 466 7.66 -9.50 50.16
CA SER A 466 7.40 -8.27 50.93
C SER A 466 8.68 -7.50 51.21
N TYR A 467 8.68 -6.20 50.90
CA TYR A 467 9.78 -5.30 51.23
C TYR A 467 10.03 -5.24 52.75
N ALA A 468 8.97 -5.27 53.55
CA ALA A 468 9.10 -5.26 55.02
C ALA A 468 9.77 -6.55 55.55
N ALA A 469 9.50 -7.69 54.92
CA ALA A 469 10.18 -8.95 55.27
C ALA A 469 11.65 -8.92 54.88
N LEU A 470 11.98 -8.39 53.71
CA LEU A 470 13.37 -8.22 53.25
C LEU A 470 14.15 -7.34 54.21
N LYS A 471 13.62 -6.16 54.56
CA LYS A 471 14.25 -5.22 55.47
C LYS A 471 14.52 -5.85 56.86
N ARG A 472 13.51 -6.48 57.46
CA ARG A 472 13.64 -7.18 58.77
C ARG A 472 14.65 -8.33 58.72
N ALA A 473 14.70 -9.08 57.61
CA ALA A 473 15.66 -10.20 57.50
C ALA A 473 17.12 -9.70 57.40
N LEU A 474 17.34 -8.54 56.70
CA LEU A 474 18.66 -7.91 56.66
C LEU A 474 19.04 -7.32 58.00
N GLU A 475 18.14 -6.66 58.73
CA GLU A 475 18.37 -6.12 60.07
C GLU A 475 18.76 -7.23 61.05
N ARG A 476 18.07 -8.41 61.02
CA ARG A 476 18.40 -9.57 61.83
C ARG A 476 19.76 -10.18 61.49
N LYS A 477 20.14 -10.20 60.20
CA LYS A 477 21.44 -10.69 59.76
C LYS A 477 22.59 -9.81 60.31
N VAL A 478 22.45 -8.50 60.26
CA VAL A 478 23.42 -7.53 60.80
C VAL A 478 23.48 -7.60 62.31
N ALA A 479 22.33 -7.73 63.01
CA ALA A 479 22.32 -7.85 64.48
C ALA A 479 23.02 -9.14 64.90
N GLY A 480 22.81 -10.28 64.20
CA GLY A 480 23.51 -11.54 64.43
C GLY A 480 25.01 -11.48 64.14
N ALA A 481 25.43 -10.67 63.12
CA ALA A 481 26.85 -10.45 62.82
C ALA A 481 27.51 -9.59 63.89
N LYS A 482 26.83 -8.53 64.37
CA LYS A 482 27.33 -7.68 65.48
C LYS A 482 27.44 -8.49 66.77
N ALA A 483 26.49 -9.39 67.08
CA ALA A 483 26.58 -10.26 68.24
C ALA A 483 27.76 -11.26 68.15
N LYS A 484 28.10 -11.70 66.96
CA LYS A 484 29.30 -12.56 66.74
C LYS A 484 30.61 -11.78 66.78
N ALA A 485 30.60 -10.48 66.42
CA ALA A 485 31.79 -9.61 66.42
C ALA A 485 32.19 -9.10 67.83
N GLN A 486 31.26 -9.18 68.82
CA GLN A 486 31.53 -8.80 70.19
C GLN A 486 32.39 -9.78 71.01
N VAL A 487 32.87 -10.87 70.41
CA VAL A 487 33.67 -11.91 71.12
C VAL A 487 35.08 -12.05 70.54
N THR A 488 35.74 -10.97 70.32
CA THR A 488 37.25 -11.00 70.28
C THR A 488 37.78 -9.62 70.58
N ASN A 489 37.92 -9.30 71.89
CA ASN A 489 38.94 -8.37 72.35
C ASN A 489 40.26 -9.10 72.17
N LEU A 490 40.85 -8.99 71.01
CA LEU A 490 42.26 -9.28 70.81
C LEU A 490 43.05 -8.08 71.32
N THR A 491 43.37 -8.10 72.58
CA THR A 491 44.44 -7.27 73.12
C THR A 491 45.79 -7.84 72.63
N GLN A 492 46.29 -7.28 71.54
CA GLN A 492 47.67 -7.52 71.15
C GLN A 492 48.56 -6.61 71.98
N SER A 493 49.31 -7.18 72.92
CA SER A 493 50.44 -6.56 73.60
C SER A 493 51.71 -7.13 72.99
N GLY A 494 52.38 -6.44 72.16
CA GLY A 494 53.70 -6.77 71.58
C GLY A 494 54.56 -5.56 71.36
N SER A 495 55.85 -5.72 71.54
CA SER A 495 56.90 -4.66 71.49
C SER A 495 57.02 -4.01 70.10
N HIS A 496 56.21 -4.39 69.13
CA HIS A 496 56.24 -3.83 67.78
C HIS A 496 54.91 -3.15 67.38
N ILE A 497 53.97 -2.95 68.29
CA ILE A 497 52.74 -2.20 68.05
C ILE A 497 53.06 -0.74 68.35
N ARG A 498 52.93 0.06 67.29
CA ARG A 498 53.08 1.51 67.40
C ARG A 498 51.92 2.11 68.17
N GLU A 499 52.14 3.20 68.89
CA GLU A 499 51.08 3.93 69.58
C GLU A 499 50.02 4.46 68.62
N LEU A 500 48.74 4.47 69.02
CA LEU A 500 47.63 4.97 68.25
C LEU A 500 47.86 6.37 67.66
N THR A 501 48.60 7.17 68.32
CA THR A 501 49.05 8.52 67.92
C THR A 501 49.94 8.50 66.68
N GLU A 502 50.80 7.49 66.48
CA GLU A 502 51.62 7.35 65.27
C GLU A 502 50.77 6.98 64.02
N TYR A 503 49.72 6.18 64.22
CA TYR A 503 48.80 5.85 63.14
C TYR A 503 47.92 7.05 62.77
N GLN A 504 47.54 7.88 63.72
CA GLN A 504 46.82 9.12 63.53
C GLN A 504 47.64 10.13 62.75
N LEU A 505 48.89 10.31 63.11
CA LEU A 505 49.88 11.17 62.44
C LEU A 505 50.16 10.69 61.01
N PHE A 506 50.28 9.37 60.81
CA PHE A 506 50.45 8.78 59.49
C PHE A 506 49.20 9.05 58.60
N TRP A 507 48.00 8.93 59.16
CA TRP A 507 46.76 9.18 58.46
C TRP A 507 46.59 10.66 58.12
N GLU A 508 46.84 11.55 59.01
CA GLU A 508 46.82 13.01 58.80
C GLU A 508 47.84 13.47 57.76
N THR A 509 49.01 12.84 57.72
CA THR A 509 50.09 13.19 56.77
C THR A 509 49.80 12.61 55.37
N HIS A 510 49.09 11.49 55.25
CA HIS A 510 48.83 10.81 53.96
C HIS A 510 47.44 11.02 53.45
N SER A 511 46.44 11.50 54.20
CA SER A 511 45.08 11.79 53.73
C SER A 511 45.05 13.03 52.83
N GLN A 512 46.11 13.79 52.72
CA GLN A 512 46.21 14.89 51.74
C GLN A 512 46.58 14.40 50.32
N ILE A 513 46.92 13.12 50.16
CA ILE A 513 47.31 12.55 48.85
C ILE A 513 46.06 12.04 48.04
N TYR A 514 44.90 11.88 48.69
CA TYR A 514 43.67 11.48 48.00
C TYR A 514 42.65 12.59 48.15
N PRO A 515 42.21 13.22 47.03
CA PRO A 515 41.14 14.21 47.08
C PRO A 515 39.84 13.57 47.57
N LYS A 516 39.13 14.27 48.47
CA LYS A 516 37.78 13.88 48.88
C LYS A 516 36.86 14.02 47.67
N GLU A 517 36.26 12.92 47.25
CA GLU A 517 35.11 12.96 46.35
C GLU A 517 33.92 13.49 47.14
N ASP A 518 33.38 14.62 46.74
CA ASP A 518 32.08 15.08 47.19
C ASP A 518 30.97 14.24 46.60
N SER A 519 29.82 14.23 47.25
CA SER A 519 28.62 13.40 46.93
C SER A 519 28.10 13.53 45.52
N ASP A 520 28.67 14.40 44.70
CA ASP A 520 28.25 14.68 43.32
C ASP A 520 29.25 14.27 42.24
N GLY A 521 30.37 13.62 42.61
CA GLY A 521 31.30 13.02 41.62
C GLY A 521 32.19 14.02 40.86
N ASN A 522 32.40 15.23 41.37
CA ASN A 522 33.31 16.20 40.77
C ASN A 522 34.67 16.23 41.54
N VAL A 523 35.76 15.99 40.84
CA VAL A 523 37.13 16.09 41.30
C VAL A 523 37.57 17.54 41.11
N TYR A 524 37.85 18.26 42.21
CA TYR A 524 38.55 19.54 42.14
C TYR A 524 40.06 19.32 42.40
N ASN A 525 40.89 19.89 41.49
CA ASN A 525 42.33 20.02 41.61
C ASN A 525 42.73 20.95 42.76
#